data_1a8bc49a9df9b79272d233165a589732
#
_entry.id   1a8bc49a9df9b79272d233165a589732
#
_cell.length_a   1.000
_cell.length_b   1.000
_cell.length_c   1.000
_cell.angle_alpha   90.00
_cell.angle_beta   90.00
_cell.angle_gamma   90.00
#
_symmetry.space_group_name_H-M   'P 1'
#
loop_
_entity.id
_entity.type
_entity.pdbx_description
1 polymer ?
#
loop_
_entity_poly.entity_id
_entity_poly.type
_entity_poly.pdbx_seq_one_letter_code
_entity_poly.pdbx_strand_id
1 'polypeptide(L)'
;MFFGLNKFFRIVLPKRLFYRALIIVAAPTIILQLIITIVFYDSIWIKANKNITRSLVTQLKAIQEVYQNDKKNLDFFTDSYKNNFNFEIGISQEKFPITTGERRFSPMDRSLRRELKSTFGNNNYWFNTAKFKNAVEIKIKSENDVIKFLVPKEMVSTSSVR
;
A
#
# COMPACT_ATOMS: atom_id res chain seq x y z
N MET A 1 -41.63 6.96 -5.36
CA MET A 1 -40.66 5.85 -5.36
C MET A 1 -40.63 5.08 -4.02
N PHE A 2 -41.70 5.07 -3.23
CA PHE A 2 -41.77 4.45 -1.88
C PHE A 2 -42.61 3.15 -1.79
N PHE A 3 -43.19 2.69 -2.89
CA PHE A 3 -44.07 1.53 -2.89
C PHE A 3 -43.37 0.15 -2.70
N GLY A 4 -42.09 0.05 -3.05
CA GLY A 4 -41.32 -1.19 -2.92
C GLY A 4 -40.87 -1.52 -1.49
N LEU A 5 -40.56 -0.51 -0.70
CA LEU A 5 -40.15 -0.65 0.71
C LEU A 5 -41.25 -1.22 1.60
N ASN A 6 -42.48 -0.78 1.42
CA ASN A 6 -43.63 -1.27 2.21
C ASN A 6 -43.92 -2.76 1.98
N LYS A 7 -43.71 -3.25 0.74
CA LYS A 7 -43.88 -4.67 0.40
C LYS A 7 -42.76 -5.53 0.97
N PHE A 8 -41.54 -5.01 0.95
CA PHE A 8 -40.35 -5.65 1.53
C PHE A 8 -40.46 -5.77 3.06
N PHE A 9 -40.85 -4.70 3.75
CA PHE A 9 -41.07 -4.70 5.20
C PHE A 9 -42.18 -5.66 5.62
N ARG A 10 -43.20 -5.84 4.81
CA ARG A 10 -44.34 -6.71 5.10
C ARG A 10 -44.01 -8.21 4.96
N ILE A 11 -43.01 -8.56 4.16
CA ILE A 11 -42.51 -9.94 3.97
C ILE A 11 -41.48 -10.31 5.03
N VAL A 12 -40.58 -9.37 5.38
CA VAL A 12 -39.45 -9.60 6.29
C VAL A 12 -39.84 -9.44 7.76
N LEU A 13 -40.86 -8.63 8.08
CA LEU A 13 -41.29 -8.44 9.47
C LEU A 13 -42.16 -9.59 9.96
N PRO A 14 -41.69 -10.36 10.97
CA PRO A 14 -42.49 -11.42 11.57
C PRO A 14 -43.76 -10.87 12.21
N LYS A 15 -44.85 -11.64 12.16
CA LYS A 15 -46.18 -11.23 12.61
C LYS A 15 -46.30 -11.03 14.15
N ARG A 16 -45.32 -11.47 14.93
CA ARG A 16 -45.32 -11.32 16.39
C ARG A 16 -44.78 -9.94 16.79
N LEU A 17 -45.52 -9.28 17.65
CA LEU A 17 -45.24 -7.92 18.15
C LEU A 17 -43.84 -7.77 18.74
N PHE A 18 -43.38 -8.81 19.45
CA PHE A 18 -42.05 -8.88 20.04
C PHE A 18 -40.92 -8.74 19.00
N TYR A 19 -40.99 -9.48 17.89
CA TYR A 19 -39.96 -9.42 16.84
C TYR A 19 -39.96 -8.07 16.11
N ARG A 20 -41.08 -7.38 15.99
CA ARG A 20 -41.12 -6.02 15.44
C ARG A 20 -40.42 -5.04 16.33
N ALA A 21 -40.65 -5.09 17.64
CA ALA A 21 -39.95 -4.24 18.61
C ALA A 21 -38.47 -4.53 18.62
N LEU A 22 -38.06 -5.79 18.57
CA LEU A 22 -36.64 -6.19 18.51
C LEU A 22 -35.92 -5.68 17.24
N ILE A 23 -36.56 -5.79 16.07
CA ILE A 23 -35.98 -5.28 14.81
C ILE A 23 -35.89 -3.75 14.83
N ILE A 24 -36.85 -3.03 15.38
CA ILE A 24 -36.85 -1.56 15.44
C ILE A 24 -35.66 -1.07 16.29
N VAL A 25 -35.29 -1.80 17.35
CA VAL A 25 -34.16 -1.45 18.21
C VAL A 25 -32.81 -1.98 17.65
N ALA A 26 -32.80 -3.25 17.22
CA ALA A 26 -31.59 -3.93 16.77
C ALA A 26 -31.08 -3.41 15.40
N ALA A 27 -31.99 -3.12 14.46
CA ALA A 27 -31.55 -2.69 13.13
C ALA A 27 -30.72 -1.40 13.12
N PRO A 28 -31.13 -0.30 13.76
CA PRO A 28 -30.29 0.90 13.79
C PRO A 28 -28.99 0.67 14.55
N THR A 29 -28.97 -0.16 15.59
CA THR A 29 -27.75 -0.47 16.35
C THR A 29 -26.75 -1.25 15.48
N ILE A 30 -27.20 -2.25 14.74
CA ILE A 30 -26.39 -3.05 13.82
C ILE A 30 -25.84 -2.16 12.69
N ILE A 31 -26.67 -1.30 12.11
CA ILE A 31 -26.25 -0.38 11.04
C ILE A 31 -25.17 0.58 11.58
N LEU A 32 -25.38 1.15 12.75
CA LEU A 32 -24.39 2.04 13.38
C LEU A 32 -23.07 1.30 13.63
N GLN A 33 -23.13 0.08 14.16
CA GLN A 33 -21.97 -0.75 14.40
C GLN A 33 -21.20 -1.07 13.12
N LEU A 34 -21.90 -1.39 12.02
CA LEU A 34 -21.27 -1.63 10.72
C LEU A 34 -20.56 -0.38 10.19
N ILE A 35 -21.21 0.79 10.27
CA ILE A 35 -20.60 2.07 9.83
C ILE A 35 -19.33 2.35 10.63
N ILE A 36 -19.40 2.24 11.95
CA ILE A 36 -18.24 2.45 12.83
C ILE A 36 -17.11 1.48 12.45
N THR A 37 -17.43 0.19 12.30
CA THR A 37 -16.44 -0.84 11.97
C THR A 37 -15.73 -0.55 10.65
N ILE A 38 -16.48 -0.17 9.60
CA ILE A 38 -15.91 0.15 8.28
C ILE A 38 -14.99 1.38 8.39
N VAL A 39 -15.43 2.46 9.03
CA VAL A 39 -14.66 3.69 9.16
C VAL A 39 -13.37 3.47 9.97
N PHE A 40 -13.44 2.71 11.07
CA PHE A 40 -12.25 2.38 11.85
C PHE A 40 -11.29 1.47 11.10
N TYR A 41 -11.80 0.45 10.42
CA TYR A 41 -10.97 -0.46 9.64
C TYR A 41 -10.19 0.28 8.54
N ASP A 42 -10.86 1.11 7.74
CA ASP A 42 -10.21 1.90 6.71
C ASP A 42 -9.16 2.87 7.28
N SER A 43 -9.47 3.53 8.40
CA SER A 43 -8.55 4.46 9.04
C SER A 43 -7.27 3.78 9.55
N ILE A 44 -7.40 2.63 10.21
CA ILE A 44 -6.27 1.85 10.72
C ILE A 44 -5.43 1.31 9.55
N TRP A 45 -6.08 0.77 8.52
CA TRP A 45 -5.41 0.19 7.37
C TRP A 45 -4.61 1.23 6.58
N ILE A 46 -5.18 2.42 6.36
CA ILE A 46 -4.50 3.54 5.70
C ILE A 46 -3.28 4.00 6.50
N LYS A 47 -3.39 4.11 7.83
CA LYS A 47 -2.28 4.50 8.70
C LYS A 47 -1.17 3.47 8.70
N ALA A 48 -1.50 2.18 8.82
CA ALA A 48 -0.53 1.09 8.83
C ALA A 48 0.26 1.05 7.51
N ASN A 49 -0.42 1.07 6.38
CA ASN A 49 0.24 1.09 5.06
C ASN A 49 1.12 2.32 4.85
N LYS A 50 0.69 3.49 5.31
CA LYS A 50 1.49 4.71 5.22
C LYS A 50 2.80 4.58 5.99
N ASN A 51 2.76 4.04 7.21
CA ASN A 51 3.95 3.89 8.05
C ASN A 51 4.94 2.89 7.44
N ILE A 52 4.46 1.75 6.94
CA ILE A 52 5.29 0.74 6.28
C ILE A 52 5.94 1.32 5.03
N THR A 53 5.16 1.95 4.15
CA THR A 53 5.68 2.56 2.92
C THR A 53 6.69 3.67 3.24
N ARG A 54 6.45 4.49 4.26
CA ARG A 54 7.36 5.54 4.69
C ARG A 54 8.68 4.97 5.22
N SER A 55 8.61 3.92 6.04
CA SER A 55 9.80 3.22 6.56
C SER A 55 10.65 2.68 5.41
N LEU A 56 10.02 2.01 4.45
CA LEU A 56 10.69 1.52 3.25
C LEU A 56 11.37 2.66 2.49
N VAL A 57 10.66 3.73 2.16
CA VAL A 57 11.19 4.85 1.39
C VAL A 57 12.35 5.55 2.12
N THR A 58 12.30 5.61 3.45
CA THR A 58 13.42 6.11 4.27
C THR A 58 14.66 5.21 4.16
N GLN A 59 14.49 3.88 4.14
CA GLN A 59 15.58 2.93 3.91
C GLN A 59 16.18 3.10 2.51
N LEU A 60 15.35 3.25 1.47
CA LEU A 60 15.81 3.50 0.09
C LEU A 60 16.65 4.78 0.02
N LYS A 61 16.23 5.84 0.72
CA LYS A 61 16.98 7.10 0.79
C LYS A 61 18.32 6.93 1.49
N ALA A 62 18.34 6.22 2.62
CA ALA A 62 19.58 5.93 3.33
C ALA A 62 20.58 5.15 2.45
N ILE A 63 20.11 4.16 1.69
CA ILE A 63 20.96 3.41 0.75
C ILE A 63 21.47 4.32 -0.37
N GLN A 64 20.66 5.22 -0.90
CA GLN A 64 21.09 6.18 -1.90
C GLN A 64 22.19 7.12 -1.35
N GLU A 65 22.04 7.61 -0.12
CA GLU A 65 23.02 8.46 0.56
C GLU A 65 24.34 7.73 0.79
N VAL A 66 24.30 6.46 1.22
CA VAL A 66 25.50 5.61 1.33
C VAL A 66 26.17 5.43 -0.02
N TYR A 67 25.39 5.17 -1.09
CA TYR A 67 25.93 5.03 -2.43
C TYR A 67 26.64 6.29 -2.93
N GLN A 68 26.09 7.47 -2.63
CA GLN A 68 26.68 8.74 -3.03
C GLN A 68 27.96 9.08 -2.26
N ASN A 69 28.02 8.73 -0.96
CA ASN A 69 29.13 9.08 -0.09
C ASN A 69 30.28 8.06 -0.08
N ASP A 70 29.96 6.77 -0.17
CA ASP A 70 30.97 5.70 -0.08
C ASP A 70 30.55 4.45 -0.87
N LYS A 71 30.99 4.39 -2.12
CA LYS A 71 30.70 3.26 -3.03
C LYS A 71 31.29 1.92 -2.56
N LYS A 72 32.34 1.93 -1.71
CA LYS A 72 33.00 0.68 -1.24
C LYS A 72 32.15 -0.07 -0.22
N ASN A 73 31.36 0.62 0.58
CA ASN A 73 30.51 -0.01 1.58
C ASN A 73 29.19 -0.55 0.99
N LEU A 74 28.89 -0.26 -0.26
CA LEU A 74 27.65 -0.68 -0.89
C LEU A 74 27.51 -2.21 -0.97
N ASP A 75 28.60 -2.92 -1.28
CA ASP A 75 28.59 -4.38 -1.39
C ASP A 75 28.20 -5.04 -0.05
N PHE A 76 28.75 -4.53 1.06
CA PHE A 76 28.39 -4.98 2.40
C PHE A 76 26.91 -4.72 2.73
N PHE A 77 26.40 -3.55 2.37
CA PHE A 77 24.99 -3.22 2.57
C PHE A 77 24.09 -4.09 1.68
N THR A 78 24.46 -4.30 0.42
CA THR A 78 23.69 -5.15 -0.52
C THR A 78 23.58 -6.58 -0.01
N ASP A 79 24.68 -7.17 0.45
CA ASP A 79 24.69 -8.52 1.00
C ASP A 79 23.88 -8.62 2.30
N SER A 80 24.01 -7.63 3.18
CA SER A 80 23.26 -7.58 4.44
C SER A 80 21.76 -7.46 4.21
N TYR A 81 21.31 -6.63 3.28
CA TYR A 81 19.91 -6.46 2.94
C TYR A 81 19.34 -7.67 2.21
N LYS A 82 20.11 -8.29 1.33
CA LYS A 82 19.71 -9.53 0.63
C LYS A 82 19.49 -10.68 1.60
N ASN A 83 20.43 -10.89 2.53
CA ASN A 83 20.39 -12.02 3.45
C ASN A 83 19.31 -11.87 4.53
N ASN A 84 19.06 -10.65 5.01
CA ASN A 84 18.14 -10.42 6.13
C ASN A 84 16.71 -10.08 5.69
N PHE A 85 16.53 -9.46 4.51
CA PHE A 85 15.23 -8.90 4.10
C PHE A 85 14.77 -9.38 2.73
N ASN A 86 15.48 -10.26 2.04
CA ASN A 86 15.24 -10.61 0.63
C ASN A 86 15.15 -9.38 -0.29
N PHE A 87 15.94 -8.38 0.00
CA PHE A 87 15.94 -7.08 -0.65
C PHE A 87 17.13 -7.02 -1.59
N GLU A 88 16.89 -7.03 -2.90
CA GLU A 88 17.96 -6.99 -3.88
C GLU A 88 18.22 -5.55 -4.33
N ILE A 89 19.50 -5.17 -4.32
CA ILE A 89 19.97 -3.87 -4.77
C ILE A 89 20.88 -4.11 -5.98
N GLY A 90 20.61 -3.41 -7.07
CA GLY A 90 21.43 -3.44 -8.28
C GLY A 90 21.68 -2.02 -8.78
N ILE A 91 22.86 -1.80 -9.34
CA ILE A 91 23.19 -0.54 -10.00
C ILE A 91 23.15 -0.79 -11.50
N SER A 92 22.49 0.09 -12.23
CA SER A 92 22.37 0.02 -13.68
C SER A 92 22.64 1.38 -14.29
N GLN A 93 23.35 1.39 -15.41
CA GLN A 93 23.55 2.60 -16.23
C GLN A 93 22.49 2.71 -17.33
N GLU A 94 21.36 2.02 -17.17
CA GLU A 94 20.25 2.09 -18.11
C GLU A 94 19.59 3.47 -18.10
N LYS A 95 19.01 3.84 -19.24
CA LYS A 95 18.17 5.05 -19.31
C LYS A 95 17.01 4.94 -18.32
N PHE A 96 16.82 5.99 -17.53
CA PHE A 96 15.73 6.04 -16.56
C PHE A 96 14.37 5.95 -17.28
N PRO A 97 13.47 5.02 -16.92
CA PRO A 97 12.19 4.85 -17.59
C PRO A 97 11.28 6.06 -17.32
N ILE A 98 10.59 6.50 -18.37
CA ILE A 98 9.72 7.70 -18.34
C ILE A 98 8.32 7.35 -17.83
N THR A 99 7.85 6.12 -18.07
CA THR A 99 6.48 5.71 -17.71
C THR A 99 6.50 4.75 -16.54
N THR A 100 5.75 5.06 -15.49
CA THR A 100 5.58 4.18 -14.33
C THR A 100 4.64 3.01 -14.64
N GLY A 101 4.94 1.81 -14.12
CA GLY A 101 4.07 0.63 -14.20
C GLY A 101 3.02 0.59 -13.08
N GLU A 102 2.37 1.71 -12.82
CA GLU A 102 1.40 1.86 -11.74
C GLU A 102 0.04 1.24 -12.05
N ARG A 103 -0.59 0.63 -11.06
CA ARG A 103 -2.00 0.24 -11.12
C ARG A 103 -2.88 1.40 -10.64
N ARG A 104 -3.78 1.89 -11.50
CA ARG A 104 -4.61 3.09 -11.24
C ARG A 104 -5.42 3.04 -9.93
N PHE A 105 -5.87 1.87 -9.51
CA PHE A 105 -6.77 1.69 -8.36
C PHE A 105 -6.15 0.93 -7.18
N SER A 106 -4.82 0.74 -7.16
CA SER A 106 -4.14 0.07 -6.06
C SER A 106 -3.87 1.06 -4.91
N PRO A 107 -4.39 0.83 -3.69
CA PRO A 107 -4.07 1.65 -2.53
C PRO A 107 -2.58 1.60 -2.18
N MET A 108 -1.93 0.45 -2.41
CA MET A 108 -0.49 0.26 -2.23
C MET A 108 0.30 1.19 -3.14
N ASP A 109 -0.02 1.21 -4.45
CA ASP A 109 0.67 2.04 -5.44
C ASP A 109 0.48 3.53 -5.13
N ARG A 110 -0.71 3.92 -4.66
CA ARG A 110 -1.01 5.30 -4.25
C ARG A 110 -0.16 5.73 -3.04
N SER A 111 -0.02 4.86 -2.05
CA SER A 111 0.81 5.13 -0.88
C SER A 111 2.28 5.23 -1.26
N LEU A 112 2.79 4.25 -2.02
CA LEU A 112 4.17 4.20 -2.49
C LEU A 112 4.54 5.43 -3.34
N ARG A 113 3.70 5.80 -4.30
CA ARG A 113 3.90 7.01 -5.11
C ARG A 113 3.97 8.26 -4.26
N ARG A 114 3.07 8.42 -3.28
CA ARG A 114 3.07 9.59 -2.39
C ARG A 114 4.37 9.74 -1.62
N GLU A 115 4.84 8.67 -1.02
CA GLU A 115 6.07 8.69 -0.20
C GLU A 115 7.33 8.83 -1.09
N LEU A 116 7.41 8.13 -2.23
CA LEU A 116 8.51 8.29 -3.19
C LEU A 116 8.58 9.72 -3.74
N LYS A 117 7.43 10.29 -4.12
CA LYS A 117 7.33 11.66 -4.61
C LYS A 117 7.77 12.68 -3.57
N SER A 118 7.38 12.50 -2.31
CA SER A 118 7.76 13.42 -1.22
C SER A 118 9.25 13.36 -0.88
N THR A 119 9.90 12.21 -1.10
CA THR A 119 11.29 11.97 -0.71
C THR A 119 12.29 12.26 -1.85
N PHE A 120 11.97 11.83 -3.08
CA PHE A 120 12.89 11.92 -4.23
C PHE A 120 12.48 12.97 -5.27
N GLY A 121 11.28 13.56 -5.17
CA GLY A 121 10.72 14.49 -6.17
C GLY A 121 10.04 13.78 -7.35
N ASN A 122 9.46 14.54 -8.27
CA ASN A 122 8.56 14.00 -9.31
C ASN A 122 9.24 13.11 -10.36
N ASN A 123 10.53 13.34 -10.68
CA ASN A 123 11.17 12.72 -11.86
C ASN A 123 12.35 11.81 -11.50
N ASN A 124 12.57 11.57 -10.22
CA ASN A 124 13.76 10.83 -9.74
C ASN A 124 13.44 9.43 -9.25
N TYR A 125 12.19 8.99 -9.34
CA TYR A 125 11.75 7.64 -8.97
C TYR A 125 10.91 7.02 -10.06
N TRP A 126 10.95 5.70 -10.10
CA TRP A 126 10.08 4.85 -10.91
C TRP A 126 9.78 3.58 -10.16
N PHE A 127 8.59 3.04 -10.30
CA PHE A 127 8.27 1.74 -9.72
C PHE A 127 7.28 0.95 -10.56
N ASN A 128 7.30 -0.38 -10.38
CA ASN A 128 6.36 -1.31 -11.02
C ASN A 128 5.96 -2.41 -10.02
N THR A 129 4.68 -2.47 -9.71
CA THR A 129 4.08 -3.44 -8.79
C THR A 129 3.47 -4.63 -9.50
N ALA A 130 3.36 -4.58 -10.84
CA ALA A 130 2.70 -5.59 -11.65
C ALA A 130 3.68 -6.62 -12.23
N LYS A 131 4.95 -6.25 -12.42
CA LYS A 131 5.96 -7.07 -13.10
C LYS A 131 6.25 -8.40 -12.38
N PHE A 132 6.31 -8.36 -11.05
CA PHE A 132 6.59 -9.53 -10.22
C PHE A 132 5.41 -9.84 -9.30
N LYS A 133 5.14 -11.14 -9.09
CA LYS A 133 4.02 -11.58 -8.24
C LYS A 133 4.23 -11.16 -6.77
N ASN A 134 5.43 -11.37 -6.23
CA ASN A 134 5.74 -11.20 -4.81
C ASN A 134 6.71 -10.05 -4.52
N ALA A 135 7.15 -9.31 -5.53
CA ALA A 135 8.09 -8.22 -5.37
C ALA A 135 7.63 -6.96 -6.12
N VAL A 136 8.18 -5.83 -5.70
CA VAL A 136 8.02 -4.52 -6.33
C VAL A 136 9.38 -4.08 -6.83
N GLU A 137 9.46 -3.71 -8.09
CA GLU A 137 10.67 -3.11 -8.66
C GLU A 137 10.59 -1.58 -8.48
N ILE A 138 11.59 -1.01 -7.82
CA ILE A 138 11.71 0.43 -7.62
C ILE A 138 13.04 0.86 -8.22
N LYS A 139 13.05 1.94 -8.99
CA LYS A 139 14.26 2.55 -9.55
C LYS A 139 14.36 3.98 -9.05
N ILE A 140 15.54 4.36 -8.56
CA ILE A 140 15.82 5.71 -8.08
C ILE A 140 16.98 6.27 -8.88
N LYS A 141 16.80 7.47 -9.38
CA LYS A 141 17.84 8.19 -10.11
C LYS A 141 18.86 8.75 -9.13
N SER A 142 20.14 8.44 -9.35
CA SER A 142 21.26 8.99 -8.58
C SER A 142 22.30 9.52 -9.57
N GLU A 143 22.45 10.83 -9.65
CA GLU A 143 23.40 11.54 -10.55
C GLU A 143 23.49 10.92 -11.96
N ASN A 144 24.47 10.03 -12.20
CA ASN A 144 24.68 9.37 -13.49
C ASN A 144 24.19 7.92 -13.55
N ASP A 145 23.79 7.35 -12.41
CA ASP A 145 23.42 5.94 -12.29
C ASP A 145 21.95 5.78 -11.87
N VAL A 146 21.40 4.61 -12.10
CA VAL A 146 20.08 4.21 -11.64
C VAL A 146 20.23 3.08 -10.63
N ILE A 147 19.82 3.33 -9.41
CA ILE A 147 19.79 2.31 -8.37
C ILE A 147 18.45 1.56 -8.48
N LYS A 148 18.54 0.26 -8.73
CA LYS A 148 17.40 -0.64 -8.83
C LYS A 148 17.23 -1.40 -7.53
N PHE A 149 16.02 -1.39 -7.00
CA PHE A 149 15.62 -2.12 -5.81
C PHE A 149 14.55 -3.14 -6.18
N LEU A 150 14.72 -4.37 -5.75
CA LEU A 150 13.68 -5.39 -5.80
C LEU A 150 13.26 -5.72 -4.36
N VAL A 151 12.08 -5.26 -3.98
CA VAL A 151 11.58 -5.27 -2.61
C VAL A 151 10.41 -6.23 -2.49
N PRO A 152 10.36 -7.14 -1.49
CA PRO A 152 9.17 -7.95 -1.24
C PRO A 152 7.92 -7.10 -1.04
N LYS A 153 6.79 -7.50 -1.60
CA LYS A 153 5.51 -6.77 -1.45
C LYS A 153 5.07 -6.63 0.00
N GLU A 154 5.46 -7.54 0.86
CA GLU A 154 5.18 -7.50 2.30
C GLU A 154 5.80 -6.28 2.98
N MET A 155 6.94 -5.79 2.49
CA MET A 155 7.59 -4.57 2.97
C MET A 155 6.96 -3.28 2.43
N VAL A 156 6.09 -3.38 1.44
CA VAL A 156 5.41 -2.22 0.84
C VAL A 156 4.00 -2.07 1.39
N SER A 157 3.34 -3.17 1.72
CA SER A 157 1.95 -3.17 2.19
C SER A 157 1.67 -4.35 3.10
N THR A 158 0.85 -4.13 4.12
CA THR A 158 0.33 -5.19 5.01
C THR A 158 -0.63 -6.16 4.34
N SER A 159 -1.10 -5.87 3.12
CA SER A 159 -1.98 -6.78 2.43
C SER A 159 -1.19 -7.95 1.84
N SER A 160 -1.00 -8.98 2.62
CA SER A 160 -0.80 -10.33 2.12
C SER A 160 -2.04 -10.69 1.30
N VAL A 161 -2.00 -10.40 0.02
CA VAL A 161 -2.99 -10.93 -0.90
C VAL A 161 -2.67 -12.41 -1.06
N ARG A 162 -3.46 -13.24 -0.39
CA ARG A 162 -3.57 -14.67 -0.72
C ARG A 162 -4.08 -14.86 -2.13
#